data_4928aea7a861de8979a6f684b913e92d
#
_entry.id   4928aea7a861de8979a6f684b913e92d
#
_cell.length_a   1.000
_cell.length_b   1.000
_cell.length_c   1.000
_cell.angle_alpha   90.00
_cell.angle_beta   90.00
_cell.angle_gamma   90.00
#
_symmetry.space_group_name_H-M   'P 1'
#
loop_
_entity.id
_entity.type
_entity.pdbx_description
1 polymer ?
#
loop_
_entity_poly.entity_id
_entity_poly.type
_entity_poly.pdbx_seq_one_letter_code
_entity_poly.pdbx_strand_id
1 'polypeptide(L)'
;MSKYHNHPVVIAGIKFDSRLEGDRFLFLKNLERQGIISELKMQVTFEVIPKQTITIPQIGKRGLPIKPKVRVLEQNTEYIADFTYRLKDDRLIVEDTKGDKTPEYIIKRKLMRLQGNPVYEITHPCQAIPECRE
;
A
#
# COMPACT_ATOMS: atom_id res chain seq x y z
N MET A 1 24.42 -3.74 1.00
CA MET A 1 23.81 -5.06 1.12
C MET A 1 22.61 -4.99 2.07
N SER A 2 21.50 -5.55 1.67
CA SER A 2 20.35 -5.62 2.57
C SER A 2 20.66 -6.59 3.72
N LYS A 3 20.52 -6.15 4.97
CA LYS A 3 20.68 -7.03 6.12
C LYS A 3 19.59 -8.09 6.21
N TYR A 4 18.56 -7.99 5.40
CA TYR A 4 17.45 -8.95 5.34
C TYR A 4 17.61 -9.96 4.23
N HIS A 5 18.77 -10.01 3.59
CA HIS A 5 19.08 -10.96 2.51
C HIS A 5 18.12 -10.90 1.32
N ASN A 6 17.53 -9.73 1.07
CA ASN A 6 16.71 -9.54 -0.13
C ASN A 6 17.60 -9.44 -1.35
N HIS A 7 17.35 -10.32 -2.31
CA HIS A 7 18.07 -10.34 -3.58
C HIS A 7 17.13 -9.90 -4.68
N PRO A 8 17.35 -8.71 -5.28
CA PRO A 8 16.52 -8.26 -6.41
C PRO A 8 16.56 -9.28 -7.55
N VAL A 9 15.41 -9.51 -8.17
CA VAL A 9 15.27 -10.42 -9.31
C VAL A 9 14.49 -9.74 -10.42
N VAL A 10 14.71 -10.16 -11.68
CA VAL A 10 13.92 -9.72 -12.82
C VAL A 10 13.07 -10.89 -13.28
N ILE A 11 11.76 -10.72 -13.31
CA ILE A 11 10.79 -11.74 -13.73
C ILE A 11 9.82 -11.09 -14.70
N ALA A 12 9.64 -11.69 -15.88
CA ALA A 12 8.77 -11.16 -16.93
C ALA A 12 9.11 -9.71 -17.32
N GLY A 13 10.41 -9.35 -17.28
CA GLY A 13 10.89 -8.01 -17.58
C GLY A 13 10.68 -6.98 -16.48
N ILE A 14 10.17 -7.38 -15.31
CA ILE A 14 9.91 -6.50 -14.18
C ILE A 14 10.90 -6.80 -13.06
N LYS A 15 11.49 -5.76 -12.49
CA LYS A 15 12.39 -5.89 -11.36
C LYS A 15 11.61 -5.93 -10.05
N PHE A 16 11.86 -6.95 -9.24
CA PHE A 16 11.26 -7.12 -7.91
C PHE A 16 12.35 -7.08 -6.85
N ASP A 17 12.01 -6.61 -5.65
CA ASP A 17 12.97 -6.49 -4.55
C ASP A 17 13.35 -7.86 -3.98
N SER A 18 12.53 -8.88 -4.17
CA SER A 18 12.82 -10.24 -3.72
C SER A 18 12.21 -11.27 -4.68
N ARG A 19 12.74 -12.50 -4.59
CA ARG A 19 12.18 -13.59 -5.38
C ARG A 19 10.76 -13.94 -4.96
N LEU A 20 10.46 -13.87 -3.66
CA LEU A 20 9.11 -14.12 -3.15
C LEU A 20 8.10 -13.17 -3.80
N GLU A 21 8.43 -11.88 -3.88
CA GLU A 21 7.55 -10.89 -4.52
C GLU A 21 7.35 -11.21 -6.00
N GLY A 22 8.44 -11.50 -6.72
CA GLY A 22 8.36 -11.83 -8.15
C GLY A 22 7.55 -13.09 -8.42
N ASP A 23 7.76 -14.15 -7.64
CA ASP A 23 7.01 -15.40 -7.77
C ASP A 23 5.54 -15.20 -7.40
N ARG A 24 5.25 -14.37 -6.40
CA ARG A 24 3.87 -14.01 -6.06
C ARG A 24 3.19 -13.27 -7.20
N PHE A 25 3.91 -12.35 -7.85
CA PHE A 25 3.39 -11.67 -9.03
C PHE A 25 2.94 -12.65 -10.11
N LEU A 26 3.77 -13.65 -10.41
CA LEU A 26 3.41 -14.66 -11.43
C LEU A 26 2.17 -15.45 -11.03
N PHE A 27 2.06 -15.82 -9.76
CA PHE A 27 0.89 -16.51 -9.23
C PHE A 27 -0.38 -15.65 -9.40
N LEU A 28 -0.33 -14.40 -8.97
CA LEU A 28 -1.47 -13.48 -9.08
C LEU A 28 -1.81 -13.17 -10.54
N LYS A 29 -0.81 -13.00 -11.39
CA LYS A 29 -1.02 -12.74 -12.81
C LYS A 29 -1.74 -13.91 -13.49
N ASN A 30 -1.40 -15.13 -13.10
CA ASN A 30 -2.08 -16.32 -13.59
C ASN A 30 -3.55 -16.34 -13.15
N LEU A 31 -3.84 -16.00 -11.89
CA LEU A 31 -5.22 -15.89 -11.40
C LEU A 31 -6.01 -14.83 -12.16
N GLU A 32 -5.36 -13.70 -12.47
CA GLU A 32 -5.99 -12.63 -13.23
C GLU A 32 -6.35 -13.11 -14.65
N ARG A 33 -5.45 -13.83 -15.31
CA ARG A 33 -5.70 -14.40 -16.64
C ARG A 33 -6.86 -15.39 -16.64
N GLN A 34 -7.04 -16.12 -15.54
CA GLN A 34 -8.15 -17.07 -15.38
C GLN A 34 -9.46 -16.38 -14.99
N GLY A 35 -9.44 -15.06 -14.72
CA GLY A 35 -10.60 -14.31 -14.31
C GLY A 35 -10.98 -14.52 -12.84
N ILE A 36 -10.11 -15.14 -12.05
CA ILE A 36 -10.37 -15.36 -10.61
C ILE A 36 -10.24 -14.05 -9.82
N ILE A 37 -9.28 -13.20 -10.22
CA ILE A 37 -9.12 -11.86 -9.69
C ILE A 37 -9.10 -10.84 -10.84
N SER A 38 -9.25 -9.56 -10.51
CA SER A 38 -9.18 -8.48 -11.48
C SER A 38 -8.43 -7.28 -10.91
N GLU A 39 -8.06 -6.34 -11.77
CA GLU A 39 -7.42 -5.09 -11.41
C GLU A 39 -6.14 -5.30 -10.57
N LEU A 40 -5.30 -6.25 -10.98
CA LEU A 40 -4.02 -6.47 -10.32
C LEU A 40 -3.12 -5.26 -10.51
N LYS A 41 -2.67 -4.67 -9.41
CA LYS A 41 -1.75 -3.53 -9.40
C LYS A 41 -0.59 -3.81 -8.46
N MET A 42 0.56 -3.20 -8.77
CA MET A 42 1.77 -3.32 -7.96
C MET A 42 2.14 -1.98 -7.35
N GLN A 43 2.77 -2.00 -6.18
CA GLN A 43 3.31 -0.82 -5.51
C GLN A 43 2.26 0.28 -5.39
N VAL A 44 1.15 -0.06 -4.74
CA VAL A 44 0.01 0.84 -4.56
C VAL A 44 0.16 1.62 -3.26
N THR A 45 0.08 2.94 -3.35
CA THR A 45 0.24 3.83 -2.21
C THR A 45 -1.10 4.10 -1.53
N PHE A 46 -1.11 3.96 -0.20
CA PHE A 46 -2.26 4.29 0.65
C PHE A 46 -1.83 5.36 1.64
N GLU A 47 -2.59 6.43 1.74
CA GLU A 47 -2.37 7.41 2.81
C GLU A 47 -2.98 6.85 4.09
N VAL A 48 -2.14 6.66 5.13
CA VAL A 48 -2.58 6.07 6.40
C VAL A 48 -2.72 7.10 7.51
N ILE A 49 -2.00 8.21 7.41
CA ILE A 49 -2.19 9.38 8.29
C ILE A 49 -2.23 10.60 7.38
N PRO A 50 -3.30 11.39 7.41
CA PRO A 50 -3.40 12.56 6.55
C PRO A 50 -2.46 13.67 6.99
N LYS A 51 -2.13 14.54 6.04
CA LYS A 51 -1.40 15.76 6.35
C LYS A 51 -2.18 16.58 7.38
N GLN A 52 -1.47 17.12 8.36
CA GLN A 52 -2.06 17.94 9.42
C GLN A 52 -1.70 19.39 9.18
N THR A 53 -2.71 20.25 9.04
CA THR A 53 -2.51 21.65 8.72
C THR A 53 -3.33 22.53 9.65
N ILE A 54 -2.91 23.80 9.75
CA ILE A 54 -3.71 24.85 10.40
C ILE A 54 -3.88 26.00 9.42
N THR A 55 -4.99 26.72 9.55
CA THR A 55 -5.28 27.91 8.78
C THR A 55 -5.03 29.11 9.66
N ILE A 56 -4.19 30.03 9.19
CA ILE A 56 -3.83 31.25 9.93
C ILE A 56 -4.51 32.43 9.24
N PRO A 57 -5.46 33.12 9.90
CA PRO A 57 -6.07 34.33 9.36
C PRO A 57 -5.01 35.40 9.13
N GLN A 58 -5.14 36.15 8.06
CA GLN A 58 -4.24 37.25 7.72
C GLN A 58 -5.01 38.54 7.51
N ILE A 59 -4.37 39.64 7.89
CA ILE A 59 -4.91 40.99 7.68
C ILE A 59 -3.99 41.73 6.72
N GLY A 60 -4.57 42.27 5.65
CA GLY A 60 -3.85 43.03 4.66
C GLY A 60 -3.47 44.43 5.09
N LYS A 61 -2.80 45.15 4.20
CA LYS A 61 -2.27 46.48 4.42
C LYS A 61 -3.35 47.52 4.83
N ARG A 62 -4.60 47.31 4.44
CA ARG A 62 -5.72 48.21 4.75
C ARG A 62 -6.49 47.80 6.00
N GLY A 63 -5.95 46.85 6.79
CA GLY A 63 -6.63 46.35 7.99
C GLY A 63 -7.80 45.42 7.69
N LEU A 64 -7.99 45.00 6.43
CA LEU A 64 -9.06 44.11 6.03
C LEU A 64 -8.56 42.67 5.89
N PRO A 65 -9.41 41.66 6.17
CA PRO A 65 -9.02 40.26 6.00
C PRO A 65 -8.61 39.98 4.55
N ILE A 66 -7.53 39.23 4.40
CA ILE A 66 -7.07 38.72 3.11
C ILE A 66 -7.05 37.17 3.19
N LYS A 67 -6.70 36.53 2.08
CA LYS A 67 -6.66 35.08 2.00
C LYS A 67 -5.87 34.50 3.17
N PRO A 68 -6.44 33.54 3.94
CA PRO A 68 -5.73 32.90 5.04
C PRO A 68 -4.51 32.10 4.52
N LYS A 69 -3.49 32.01 5.37
CA LYS A 69 -2.31 31.20 5.09
C LYS A 69 -2.51 29.81 5.67
N VAL A 70 -2.18 28.79 4.88
CA VAL A 70 -2.19 27.41 5.36
C VAL A 70 -0.77 27.01 5.75
N ARG A 71 -0.63 26.50 6.95
CA ARG A 71 0.65 26.02 7.47
C ARG A 71 0.57 24.52 7.72
N VAL A 72 1.56 23.78 7.22
CA VAL A 72 1.66 22.35 7.45
C VAL A 72 2.32 22.11 8.82
N LEU A 73 1.65 21.38 9.69
CA LEU A 73 2.19 20.97 10.99
C LEU A 73 2.92 19.63 10.87
N GLU A 74 2.28 18.66 10.20
CA GLU A 74 2.85 17.34 9.96
C GLU A 74 2.53 16.90 8.54
N GLN A 75 3.48 16.28 7.89
CA GLN A 75 3.26 15.67 6.58
C GLN A 75 2.46 14.37 6.74
N ASN A 76 1.85 13.93 5.65
CA ASN A 76 1.14 12.66 5.63
C ASN A 76 2.09 11.48 5.79
N THR A 77 1.54 10.35 6.19
CA THR A 77 2.25 9.07 6.24
C THR A 77 1.58 8.13 5.24
N GLU A 78 2.41 7.45 4.45
CA GLU A 78 1.94 6.54 3.42
C GLU A 78 2.42 5.11 3.67
N TYR A 79 1.61 4.14 3.24
CA TYR A 79 1.97 2.74 3.16
C TYR A 79 1.94 2.33 1.70
N ILE A 80 2.97 1.63 1.24
CA ILE A 80 3.05 1.12 -0.13
C ILE A 80 2.89 -0.38 -0.09
N ALA A 81 1.77 -0.87 -0.66
CA ALA A 81 1.49 -2.30 -0.74
C ALA A 81 2.19 -2.91 -1.96
N ASP A 82 2.66 -4.15 -1.83
CA ASP A 82 3.26 -4.83 -2.96
C ASP A 82 2.25 -5.11 -4.07
N PHE A 83 1.06 -5.59 -3.69
CA PHE A 83 0.00 -5.91 -4.65
C PHE A 83 -1.37 -5.55 -4.11
N THR A 84 -2.26 -5.13 -5.02
CA THR A 84 -3.69 -5.02 -4.76
C THR A 84 -4.45 -5.65 -5.91
N TYR A 85 -5.62 -6.17 -5.63
CA TYR A 85 -6.51 -6.74 -6.64
C TYR A 85 -7.92 -6.80 -6.11
N ARG A 86 -8.89 -7.08 -7.01
CA ARG A 86 -10.29 -7.28 -6.65
C ARG A 86 -10.65 -8.74 -6.77
N LEU A 87 -11.41 -9.23 -5.79
CA LEU A 87 -12.08 -10.53 -5.89
C LEU A 87 -13.34 -10.39 -6.74
N LYS A 88 -13.98 -11.50 -7.06
CA LYS A 88 -15.23 -11.49 -7.84
C LYS A 88 -16.37 -10.79 -7.11
N ASP A 89 -16.34 -10.74 -5.78
CA ASP A 89 -17.30 -10.00 -4.96
C ASP A 89 -16.96 -8.49 -4.86
N ASP A 90 -15.99 -8.03 -5.67
CA ASP A 90 -15.53 -6.64 -5.75
C ASP A 90 -14.77 -6.15 -4.51
N ARG A 91 -14.44 -7.03 -3.59
CA ARG A 91 -13.65 -6.67 -2.41
C ARG A 91 -12.20 -6.42 -2.80
N LEU A 92 -11.62 -5.31 -2.33
CA LEU A 92 -10.21 -4.99 -2.54
C LEU A 92 -9.35 -5.79 -1.57
N ILE A 93 -8.35 -6.48 -2.11
CA ILE A 93 -7.36 -7.21 -1.32
C ILE A 93 -6.01 -6.49 -1.42
N VAL A 94 -5.36 -6.33 -0.28
CA VAL A 94 -4.05 -5.69 -0.17
C VAL A 94 -3.07 -6.74 0.33
N GLU A 95 -2.01 -7.00 -0.44
CA GLU A 95 -0.99 -7.99 -0.10
C GLU A 95 0.37 -7.34 0.09
N ASP A 96 1.13 -7.89 1.02
CA ASP A 96 2.52 -7.52 1.24
C ASP A 96 3.33 -8.79 1.46
N THR A 97 4.40 -8.96 0.69
CA THR A 97 5.30 -10.11 0.86
C THR A 97 6.29 -9.78 1.97
N LYS A 98 6.26 -10.55 3.06
CA LYS A 98 7.06 -10.24 4.25
C LYS A 98 7.95 -11.38 4.69
N GLY A 99 9.26 -11.09 4.77
CA GLY A 99 10.19 -11.89 5.56
C GLY A 99 10.30 -11.33 6.97
N ASP A 100 10.63 -10.04 7.09
CA ASP A 100 10.81 -9.35 8.37
C ASP A 100 9.78 -8.24 8.56
N LYS A 101 9.37 -8.05 9.82
CA LYS A 101 8.39 -7.03 10.19
C LYS A 101 9.06 -5.97 11.06
N THR A 102 9.26 -4.78 10.48
CA THR A 102 9.80 -3.64 11.22
C THR A 102 8.72 -3.03 12.10
N PRO A 103 9.10 -2.32 13.18
CA PRO A 103 8.10 -1.58 13.99
C PRO A 103 7.29 -0.58 13.16
N GLU A 104 7.92 0.10 12.22
CA GLU A 104 7.24 1.02 11.31
C GLU A 104 6.17 0.32 10.48
N TYR A 105 6.50 -0.82 9.89
CA TYR A 105 5.54 -1.61 9.12
C TYR A 105 4.35 -2.05 9.99
N ILE A 106 4.61 -2.52 11.22
CA ILE A 106 3.56 -2.99 12.11
C ILE A 106 2.54 -1.86 12.40
N ILE A 107 3.03 -0.63 12.61
CA ILE A 107 2.16 0.53 12.82
C ILE A 107 1.33 0.81 11.57
N LYS A 108 1.95 0.83 10.41
CA LYS A 108 1.25 1.07 9.13
C LYS A 108 0.20 -0.02 8.85
N ARG A 109 0.52 -1.28 9.14
CA ARG A 109 -0.42 -2.39 9.01
C ARG A 109 -1.67 -2.17 9.88
N LYS A 110 -1.48 -1.73 11.13
CA LYS A 110 -2.59 -1.42 12.05
C LYS A 110 -3.46 -0.29 11.52
N LEU A 111 -2.82 0.75 10.97
CA LEU A 111 -3.53 1.88 10.39
C LEU A 111 -4.32 1.47 9.14
N MET A 112 -3.77 0.58 8.32
CA MET A 112 -4.49 0.02 7.17
C MET A 112 -5.74 -0.74 7.62
N ARG A 113 -5.64 -1.54 8.66
CA ARG A 113 -6.79 -2.26 9.21
C ARG A 113 -7.87 -1.30 9.71
N LEU A 114 -7.47 -0.21 10.35
CA LEU A 114 -8.43 0.80 10.81
C LEU A 114 -9.18 1.46 9.65
N GLN A 115 -8.55 1.56 8.49
CA GLN A 115 -9.21 2.09 7.28
C GLN A 115 -10.14 1.10 6.60
N GLY A 116 -10.16 -0.14 7.06
CA GLY A 116 -10.95 -1.19 6.42
C GLY A 116 -10.19 -1.96 5.35
N ASN A 117 -8.89 -1.75 5.21
CA ASN A 117 -8.03 -2.44 4.24
C ASN A 117 -6.95 -3.25 4.97
N PRO A 118 -7.31 -4.38 5.60
CA PRO A 118 -6.31 -5.20 6.28
C PRO A 118 -5.28 -5.74 5.29
N VAL A 119 -4.01 -5.75 5.71
CA VAL A 119 -2.92 -6.25 4.89
C VAL A 119 -2.81 -7.76 5.06
N TYR A 120 -2.85 -8.49 3.95
CA TYR A 120 -2.61 -9.94 3.93
C TYR A 120 -1.12 -10.17 3.71
N GLU A 121 -0.46 -10.72 4.73
CA GLU A 121 0.98 -10.98 4.69
C GLU A 121 1.25 -12.28 3.98
N ILE A 122 2.11 -12.23 2.97
CA ILE A 122 2.42 -13.37 2.11
C ILE A 122 3.82 -13.86 2.44
N THR A 123 3.92 -15.13 2.82
CA THR A 123 5.19 -15.78 3.14
C THR A 123 5.53 -16.91 2.16
N HIS A 124 4.58 -17.26 1.29
CA HIS A 124 4.76 -18.29 0.28
C HIS A 124 4.14 -17.84 -1.04
N PRO A 125 4.82 -18.03 -2.20
CA PRO A 125 4.32 -17.48 -3.46
C PRO A 125 2.95 -18.00 -3.89
N CYS A 126 2.62 -19.23 -3.57
CA CYS A 126 1.35 -19.86 -3.92
C CYS A 126 0.32 -19.84 -2.78
N GLN A 127 0.54 -18.98 -1.78
CA GLN A 127 -0.40 -18.83 -0.67
C GLN A 127 -1.80 -18.49 -1.20
N ALA A 128 -2.81 -19.16 -0.64
CA ALA A 128 -4.19 -18.97 -1.09
C ALA A 128 -4.63 -17.52 -0.90
N ILE A 129 -5.40 -17.01 -1.86
CA ILE A 129 -6.05 -15.70 -1.73
C ILE A 129 -7.32 -15.83 -0.87
N PRO A 130 -7.83 -14.72 -0.31
CA PRO A 130 -9.08 -14.76 0.43
C PRO A 130 -10.23 -15.26 -0.44
N GLU A 131 -11.17 -15.99 0.18
CA GLU A 131 -12.33 -16.50 -0.53
C GLU A 131 -13.36 -15.40 -0.76
N CYS A 132 -14.08 -15.49 -1.88
CA CYS A 132 -15.20 -14.61 -2.15
C CYS A 132 -16.31 -14.85 -1.13
N ARG A 133 -16.96 -13.77 -0.71
CA ARG A 133 -18.15 -13.85 0.11
C ARG A 133 -19.37 -14.05 -0.81
N GLU A 134 -20.20 -14.97 -0.43
CA GLU A 134 -21.45 -15.20 -1.12
C GLU A 134 -22.52 -14.18 -0.70
#